data_65d4775e12577d5e2b8bf243ee649875
#
_entry.id   65d4775e12577d5e2b8bf243ee649875
#
_cell.length_a   1.000
_cell.length_b   1.000
_cell.length_c   1.000
_cell.angle_alpha   90.00
_cell.angle_beta   90.00
_cell.angle_gamma   90.00
#
_symmetry.space_group_name_H-M   'P 1'
#
loop_
_entity.id
_entity.type
_entity.pdbx_description
1 polymer ?
#
loop_
_entity_poly.entity_id
_entity_poly.type
_entity_poly.pdbx_seq_one_letter_code
_entity_poly.pdbx_strand_id
1 'polypeptide(L)'
;MVFVIALVIAALFSLLCDKALKKHAGAFYIAAVVLAAIAAGCTYAGVTAGFPIWFSTWIWPLVARGALGTAIFVVVMVTGALPNGSAGMKKLMPIRGELSIIASILTLGHNITYGKTYFVMLFTQPAMLSGTQLLACISSLVMICIMIPLFITSFKAVRKKMSAKNWKKLQRAAYVFYALIYVHIMLLSVPMYMRGITTYMANIIVYTAVFGAYGVMRIHKAVVKKHVAETKKQTYRAAA
;
A
#
# COMPACT_ATOMS: atom_id res chain seq x y z
N MET A 1 14.32 -4.98 7.49
CA MET A 1 13.55 -5.74 8.52
C MET A 1 12.28 -5.02 9.01
N VAL A 2 12.26 -3.67 9.05
CA VAL A 2 11.07 -2.89 9.48
C VAL A 2 9.78 -3.25 8.72
N PHE A 3 9.88 -3.52 7.41
CA PHE A 3 8.71 -3.89 6.61
C PHE A 3 8.09 -5.23 7.02
N VAL A 4 8.88 -6.21 7.46
CA VAL A 4 8.37 -7.49 7.99
C VAL A 4 7.53 -7.24 9.25
N ILE A 5 8.04 -6.39 10.16
CA ILE A 5 7.31 -5.98 11.37
C ILE A 5 5.99 -5.29 10.96
N ALA A 6 6.06 -4.37 10.00
CA ALA A 6 4.87 -3.69 9.48
C ALA A 6 3.84 -4.67 8.90
N LEU A 7 4.28 -5.70 8.15
CA LEU A 7 3.40 -6.74 7.60
C LEU A 7 2.71 -7.56 8.69
N VAL A 8 3.45 -7.96 9.71
CA VAL A 8 2.89 -8.69 10.86
C VAL A 8 1.85 -7.81 11.58
N ILE A 9 2.19 -6.56 11.87
CA ILE A 9 1.26 -5.61 12.51
C ILE A 9 0.02 -5.42 11.63
N ALA A 10 0.17 -5.17 10.33
CA ALA A 10 -0.95 -4.95 9.41
C ALA A 10 -1.85 -6.19 9.30
N ALA A 11 -1.27 -7.39 9.24
CA ALA A 11 -2.02 -8.64 9.20
C ALA A 11 -2.78 -8.88 10.50
N LEU A 12 -2.13 -8.78 11.65
CA LEU A 12 -2.76 -8.94 12.97
C LEU A 12 -3.85 -7.89 13.17
N PHE A 13 -3.57 -6.62 12.91
CA PHE A 13 -4.56 -5.54 12.98
C PHE A 13 -5.79 -5.84 12.13
N SER A 14 -5.61 -6.24 10.87
CA SER A 14 -6.71 -6.53 9.95
C SER A 14 -7.52 -7.75 10.37
N LEU A 15 -6.88 -8.76 10.96
CA LEU A 15 -7.53 -9.99 11.39
C LEU A 15 -8.20 -9.88 12.77
N LEU A 16 -7.63 -9.13 13.70
CA LEU A 16 -8.14 -9.01 15.06
C LEU A 16 -9.15 -7.87 15.22
N CYS A 17 -8.95 -6.77 14.47
CA CYS A 17 -9.79 -5.58 14.59
C CYS A 17 -10.91 -5.50 13.53
N ASP A 18 -11.20 -6.58 12.78
CA ASP A 18 -12.18 -6.55 11.68
C ASP A 18 -13.58 -6.11 12.12
N LYS A 19 -14.05 -6.55 13.28
CA LYS A 19 -15.35 -6.16 13.85
C LYS A 19 -15.36 -4.70 14.28
N ALA A 20 -14.29 -4.24 14.96
CA ALA A 20 -14.13 -2.86 15.39
C ALA A 20 -14.04 -1.90 14.21
N LEU A 21 -13.26 -2.26 13.15
CA LEU A 21 -13.16 -1.51 11.91
C LEU A 21 -14.51 -1.34 11.20
N LYS A 22 -15.36 -2.37 11.20
CA LYS A 22 -16.72 -2.28 10.63
C LYS A 22 -17.60 -1.31 11.39
N LYS A 23 -17.51 -1.31 12.74
CA LYS A 23 -18.39 -0.53 13.63
C LYS A 23 -17.90 0.90 13.83
N HIS A 24 -16.59 1.11 13.96
CA HIS A 24 -15.97 2.37 14.37
C HIS A 24 -14.91 2.86 13.38
N ALA A 25 -15.12 2.70 12.06
CA ALA A 25 -14.16 3.08 11.04
C ALA A 25 -13.63 4.52 11.18
N GLY A 26 -14.51 5.47 11.53
CA GLY A 26 -14.14 6.88 11.71
C GLY A 26 -13.07 7.09 12.79
N ALA A 27 -13.15 6.36 13.92
CA ALA A 27 -12.14 6.45 14.97
C ALA A 27 -10.76 6.00 14.48
N PHE A 28 -10.70 4.93 13.67
CA PHE A 28 -9.44 4.47 13.07
C PHE A 28 -8.89 5.43 12.01
N TYR A 29 -9.75 6.13 11.27
CA TYR A 29 -9.31 7.17 10.35
C TYR A 29 -8.69 8.36 11.10
N ILE A 30 -9.34 8.80 12.19
CA ILE A 30 -8.82 9.87 13.06
C ILE A 30 -7.49 9.44 13.66
N ALA A 31 -7.39 8.21 14.19
CA ALA A 31 -6.15 7.68 14.74
C ALA A 31 -5.01 7.66 13.70
N ALA A 32 -5.31 7.27 12.44
CA ALA A 32 -4.34 7.30 11.36
C ALA A 32 -3.90 8.73 11.00
N VAL A 33 -4.83 9.69 10.99
CA VAL A 33 -4.52 11.12 10.77
C VAL A 33 -3.64 11.67 11.90
N VAL A 34 -3.99 11.39 13.16
CA VAL A 34 -3.22 11.83 14.32
C VAL A 34 -1.80 11.24 14.28
N LEU A 35 -1.68 9.95 13.98
CA LEU A 35 -0.38 9.29 13.85
C LEU A 35 0.48 9.89 12.73
N ALA A 36 -0.12 10.18 11.57
CA ALA A 36 0.55 10.84 10.46
C ALA A 36 0.97 12.28 10.81
N ALA A 37 0.09 13.02 11.51
CA ALA A 37 0.38 14.39 11.97
C ALA A 37 1.51 14.43 12.99
N ILE A 38 1.53 13.50 13.95
CA ILE A 38 2.63 13.37 14.92
C ILE A 38 3.94 13.06 14.17
N ALA A 39 3.94 12.14 13.20
CA ALA A 39 5.14 11.80 12.44
C ALA A 39 5.68 13.02 11.67
N ALA A 40 4.83 13.78 11.01
CA ALA A 40 5.23 15.00 10.31
C ALA A 40 5.70 16.08 11.29
N GLY A 41 4.94 16.34 12.36
CA GLY A 41 5.27 17.35 13.37
C GLY A 41 6.61 17.08 14.04
N CYS A 42 6.86 15.87 14.50
CA CYS A 42 8.15 15.49 15.11
C CYS A 42 9.33 15.65 14.14
N THR A 43 9.11 15.31 12.85
CA THR A 43 10.16 15.46 11.83
C THR A 43 10.48 16.94 11.60
N TYR A 44 9.46 17.79 11.44
CA TYR A 44 9.67 19.23 11.19
C TYR A 44 10.16 20.01 12.41
N ALA A 45 9.77 19.59 13.60
CA ALA A 45 10.29 20.17 14.85
C ALA A 45 11.73 19.71 15.18
N GLY A 46 12.31 18.77 14.41
CA GLY A 46 13.67 18.29 14.65
C GLY A 46 13.83 17.39 15.88
N VAL A 47 12.75 17.08 16.61
CA VAL A 47 12.82 16.28 17.85
C VAL A 47 13.24 14.82 17.60
N THR A 48 13.19 14.36 16.35
CA THR A 48 13.62 13.03 15.97
C THR A 48 15.09 12.74 16.22
N ALA A 49 15.92 13.77 16.30
CA ALA A 49 17.35 13.66 16.65
C ALA A 49 17.59 13.17 18.10
N GLY A 50 16.64 13.45 19.00
CA GLY A 50 16.66 12.99 20.39
C GLY A 50 16.07 11.61 20.64
N PHE A 51 15.59 10.92 19.63
CA PHE A 51 14.99 9.60 19.81
C PHE A 51 16.02 8.54 20.14
N PRO A 52 15.73 7.61 21.07
CA PRO A 52 16.59 6.46 21.32
C PRO A 52 16.83 5.66 20.03
N ILE A 53 18.04 5.09 19.88
CA ILE A 53 18.45 4.36 18.66
C ILE A 53 17.46 3.25 18.29
N TRP A 54 16.99 2.46 19.26
CA TRP A 54 16.03 1.40 19.01
C TRP A 54 14.70 1.92 18.45
N PHE A 55 14.23 3.07 18.96
CA PHE A 55 12.97 3.67 18.51
C PHE A 55 13.10 4.24 17.09
N SER A 56 14.18 5.00 16.84
CA SER A 56 14.46 5.57 15.50
C SER A 56 14.75 4.51 14.44
N THR A 57 15.23 3.31 14.83
CA THR A 57 15.56 2.22 13.93
C THR A 57 14.35 1.34 13.60
N TRP A 58 13.49 1.03 14.59
CA TRP A 58 12.47 0.00 14.45
C TRP A 58 11.05 0.53 14.47
N ILE A 59 10.74 1.53 15.30
CA ILE A 59 9.37 2.00 15.49
C ILE A 59 9.07 3.19 14.59
N TRP A 60 9.93 4.22 14.64
CA TRP A 60 9.72 5.43 13.85
C TRP A 60 9.54 5.20 12.35
N PRO A 61 10.33 4.34 11.68
CA PRO A 61 10.19 4.10 10.26
C PRO A 61 8.89 3.40 9.85
N LEU A 62 8.18 2.74 10.78
CA LEU A 62 6.88 2.13 10.50
C LEU A 62 5.90 3.18 9.94
N VAL A 63 5.87 4.35 10.55
CA VAL A 63 4.97 5.43 10.14
C VAL A 63 5.68 6.42 9.22
N ALA A 64 6.80 6.96 9.66
CA ALA A 64 7.47 8.05 8.96
C ALA A 64 7.98 7.65 7.57
N ARG A 65 8.50 6.42 7.39
CA ARG A 65 8.96 5.91 6.10
C ARG A 65 7.89 5.14 5.30
N GLY A 66 6.62 5.19 5.70
CA GLY A 66 5.51 4.60 4.96
C GLY A 66 5.43 3.06 4.98
N ALA A 67 6.23 2.39 5.84
CA ALA A 67 6.24 0.93 5.89
C ALA A 67 4.88 0.34 6.29
N LEU A 68 4.20 0.95 7.27
CA LEU A 68 2.88 0.50 7.74
C LEU A 68 1.79 0.75 6.68
N GLY A 69 1.80 1.91 6.02
CA GLY A 69 0.89 2.20 4.92
C GLY A 69 1.02 1.18 3.78
N THR A 70 2.27 0.89 3.36
CA THR A 70 2.57 -0.13 2.35
C THR A 70 2.12 -1.52 2.80
N ALA A 71 2.37 -1.91 4.05
CA ALA A 71 1.95 -3.21 4.58
C ALA A 71 0.43 -3.39 4.59
N ILE A 72 -0.33 -2.35 4.95
CA ILE A 72 -1.79 -2.38 4.89
C ILE A 72 -2.26 -2.47 3.43
N PHE A 73 -1.63 -1.76 2.48
CA PHE A 73 -1.92 -1.93 1.05
C PHE A 73 -1.66 -3.35 0.56
N VAL A 74 -0.60 -4.03 1.05
CA VAL A 74 -0.36 -5.45 0.75
C VAL A 74 -1.53 -6.30 1.22
N VAL A 75 -2.03 -6.12 2.44
CA VAL A 75 -3.22 -6.84 2.95
C VAL A 75 -4.44 -6.57 2.06
N VAL A 76 -4.68 -5.31 1.67
CA VAL A 76 -5.78 -4.91 0.78
C VAL A 76 -5.71 -5.63 -0.57
N MET A 77 -4.51 -5.70 -1.17
CA MET A 77 -4.31 -6.32 -2.48
C MET A 77 -4.36 -7.84 -2.41
N VAL A 78 -3.71 -8.45 -1.41
CA VAL A 78 -3.73 -9.90 -1.17
C VAL A 78 -5.15 -10.39 -0.91
N THR A 79 -5.95 -9.65 -0.15
CA THR A 79 -7.38 -9.98 0.05
C THR A 79 -8.12 -10.18 -1.26
N GLY A 80 -7.85 -9.34 -2.29
CA GLY A 80 -8.41 -9.49 -3.63
C GLY A 80 -7.89 -10.70 -4.42
N ALA A 81 -6.71 -11.22 -4.06
CA ALA A 81 -6.08 -12.38 -4.70
C ALA A 81 -6.45 -13.71 -4.03
N LEU A 82 -6.94 -13.70 -2.79
CA LEU A 82 -7.37 -14.93 -2.08
C LEU A 82 -8.44 -15.71 -2.86
N PRO A 83 -8.48 -17.05 -2.73
CA PRO A 83 -9.51 -17.88 -3.33
C PRO A 83 -10.91 -17.44 -2.91
N ASN A 84 -11.88 -17.51 -3.85
CA ASN A 84 -13.25 -17.14 -3.56
C ASN A 84 -13.83 -18.07 -2.49
N GLY A 85 -14.48 -17.48 -1.46
CA GLY A 85 -15.09 -18.23 -0.37
C GLY A 85 -14.13 -18.66 0.74
N SER A 86 -12.82 -18.40 0.62
CA SER A 86 -11.86 -18.69 1.71
C SER A 86 -12.18 -17.88 2.97
N ALA A 87 -11.83 -18.42 4.14
CA ALA A 87 -12.05 -17.76 5.43
C ALA A 87 -11.42 -16.37 5.50
N GLY A 88 -10.18 -16.24 5.01
CA GLY A 88 -9.49 -14.95 4.93
C GLY A 88 -10.21 -13.94 4.04
N MET A 89 -10.68 -14.36 2.86
CA MET A 89 -11.46 -13.48 1.99
C MET A 89 -12.78 -13.04 2.63
N LYS A 90 -13.52 -13.97 3.25
CA LYS A 90 -14.78 -13.65 3.93
C LYS A 90 -14.58 -12.65 5.07
N LYS A 91 -13.47 -12.73 5.78
CA LYS A 91 -13.14 -11.86 6.90
C LYS A 91 -12.65 -10.47 6.46
N LEU A 92 -11.74 -10.41 5.50
CA LEU A 92 -11.05 -9.18 5.11
C LEU A 92 -11.77 -8.37 4.02
N MET A 93 -12.53 -9.02 3.12
CA MET A 93 -13.21 -8.32 2.02
C MET A 93 -14.19 -7.23 2.51
N PRO A 94 -14.97 -7.43 3.60
CA PRO A 94 -15.88 -6.42 4.11
C PRO A 94 -15.20 -5.14 4.65
N ILE A 95 -13.95 -5.23 5.10
CA ILE A 95 -13.17 -4.11 5.66
C ILE A 95 -12.09 -3.58 4.71
N ARG A 96 -12.05 -4.11 3.50
CA ARG A 96 -11.02 -3.74 2.50
C ARG A 96 -11.01 -2.24 2.19
N GLY A 97 -12.19 -1.62 2.14
CA GLY A 97 -12.31 -0.17 1.90
C GLY A 97 -11.74 0.64 3.06
N GLU A 98 -12.06 0.27 4.29
CA GLU A 98 -11.58 0.89 5.52
C GLU A 98 -10.05 0.78 5.62
N LEU A 99 -9.49 -0.39 5.35
CA LEU A 99 -8.04 -0.61 5.30
C LEU A 99 -7.38 0.25 4.22
N SER A 100 -8.00 0.37 3.03
CA SER A 100 -7.48 1.22 1.95
C SER A 100 -7.45 2.71 2.36
N ILE A 101 -8.47 3.18 3.09
CA ILE A 101 -8.52 4.55 3.59
C ILE A 101 -7.38 4.80 4.60
N ILE A 102 -7.21 3.92 5.58
CA ILE A 102 -6.15 4.02 6.59
C ILE A 102 -4.77 4.01 5.92
N ALA A 103 -4.53 3.07 5.00
CA ALA A 103 -3.28 2.98 4.26
C ALA A 103 -2.99 4.27 3.47
N SER A 104 -4.00 4.86 2.81
CA SER A 104 -3.86 6.10 2.07
C SER A 104 -3.51 7.28 2.97
N ILE A 105 -4.16 7.40 4.14
CA ILE A 105 -3.86 8.45 5.13
C ILE A 105 -2.40 8.35 5.60
N LEU A 106 -1.95 7.16 5.98
CA LEU A 106 -0.56 6.94 6.42
C LEU A 106 0.45 7.22 5.30
N THR A 107 0.11 6.87 4.05
CA THR A 107 0.96 7.13 2.89
C THR A 107 1.02 8.62 2.57
N LEU A 108 -0.08 9.37 2.68
CA LEU A 108 -0.07 10.83 2.58
C LEU A 108 0.78 11.46 3.68
N GLY A 109 0.69 10.95 4.92
CA GLY A 109 1.56 11.36 6.01
C GLY A 109 3.06 11.14 5.68
N HIS A 110 3.40 9.99 5.13
CA HIS A 110 4.76 9.72 4.65
C HIS A 110 5.21 10.72 3.56
N ASN A 111 4.35 11.03 2.60
CA ASN A 111 4.64 12.01 1.55
C ASN A 111 4.85 13.42 2.12
N ILE A 112 4.10 13.82 3.14
CA ILE A 112 4.30 15.08 3.85
C ILE A 112 5.62 15.06 4.61
N THR A 113 5.94 13.97 5.30
CA THR A 113 7.13 13.86 6.16
C THR A 113 8.42 13.84 5.33
N TYR A 114 8.49 13.04 4.29
CA TYR A 114 9.70 12.86 3.46
C TYR A 114 9.56 13.43 2.05
N GLY A 115 8.38 13.32 1.45
CA GLY A 115 8.14 13.71 0.06
C GLY A 115 8.25 15.21 -0.17
N LYS A 116 7.86 16.05 0.81
CA LYS A 116 7.88 17.50 0.67
C LYS A 116 9.23 18.02 0.18
N THR A 117 10.32 17.63 0.83
CA THR A 117 11.67 18.07 0.46
C THR A 117 12.01 17.67 -0.98
N TYR A 118 11.77 16.42 -1.34
CA TYR A 118 12.06 15.90 -2.68
C TYR A 118 11.14 16.50 -3.74
N PHE A 119 9.88 16.76 -3.43
CA PHE A 119 8.97 17.42 -4.37
C PHE A 119 9.35 18.88 -4.58
N VAL A 120 9.76 19.61 -3.52
CA VAL A 120 10.30 20.96 -3.69
C VAL A 120 11.54 20.93 -4.57
N MET A 121 12.50 20.04 -4.31
CA MET A 121 13.71 19.89 -5.14
C MET A 121 13.37 19.53 -6.59
N LEU A 122 12.38 18.68 -6.83
CA LEU A 122 11.95 18.29 -8.17
C LEU A 122 11.55 19.50 -9.04
N PHE A 123 10.88 20.49 -8.44
CA PHE A 123 10.39 21.67 -9.17
C PHE A 123 11.35 22.87 -9.11
N THR A 124 12.23 22.94 -8.12
CA THR A 124 13.15 24.09 -7.95
C THR A 124 14.56 23.80 -8.39
N GLN A 125 15.07 22.59 -8.16
CA GLN A 125 16.46 22.19 -8.36
C GLN A 125 16.58 20.73 -8.81
N PRO A 126 15.97 20.33 -9.94
CA PRO A 126 15.93 18.92 -10.36
C PRO A 126 17.33 18.32 -10.61
N ALA A 127 18.30 19.15 -10.98
CA ALA A 127 19.68 18.73 -11.22
C ALA A 127 20.41 18.23 -9.95
N MET A 128 19.90 18.55 -8.76
CA MET A 128 20.45 18.03 -7.50
C MET A 128 19.99 16.61 -7.18
N LEU A 129 18.97 16.11 -7.86
CA LEU A 129 18.49 14.74 -7.70
C LEU A 129 19.31 13.81 -8.60
N SER A 130 19.77 12.68 -8.04
CA SER A 130 20.30 11.59 -8.89
C SER A 130 19.19 11.06 -9.80
N GLY A 131 19.55 10.42 -10.92
CA GLY A 131 18.56 9.90 -11.87
C GLY A 131 17.56 8.95 -11.24
N THR A 132 17.97 8.09 -10.30
CA THR A 132 17.07 7.19 -9.57
C THR A 132 16.18 7.93 -8.57
N GLN A 133 16.67 8.98 -7.91
CA GLN A 133 15.86 9.83 -7.04
C GLN A 133 14.81 10.61 -7.83
N LEU A 134 15.20 11.14 -9.00
CA LEU A 134 14.28 11.83 -9.92
C LEU A 134 13.13 10.89 -10.34
N LEU A 135 13.46 9.68 -10.78
CA LEU A 135 12.46 8.67 -11.15
C LEU A 135 11.60 8.25 -9.97
N ALA A 136 12.17 8.15 -8.77
CA ALA A 136 11.41 7.85 -7.55
C ALA A 136 10.44 8.99 -7.20
N CYS A 137 10.82 10.26 -7.37
CA CYS A 137 9.93 11.40 -7.17
C CYS A 137 8.79 11.41 -8.18
N ILE A 138 9.09 11.22 -9.47
CA ILE A 138 8.08 11.16 -10.53
C ILE A 138 7.12 10.00 -10.27
N SER A 139 7.61 8.81 -9.93
CA SER A 139 6.76 7.66 -9.59
C SER A 139 5.85 7.95 -8.40
N SER A 140 6.34 8.69 -7.40
CA SER A 140 5.53 9.11 -6.23
C SER A 140 4.40 10.05 -6.64
N LEU A 141 4.66 11.03 -7.50
CA LEU A 141 3.61 11.93 -8.01
C LEU A 141 2.53 11.15 -8.79
N VAL A 142 2.95 10.22 -9.66
CA VAL A 142 2.00 9.36 -10.40
C VAL A 142 1.19 8.50 -9.43
N MET A 143 1.83 7.93 -8.40
CA MET A 143 1.14 7.17 -7.37
C MET A 143 0.12 8.01 -6.60
N ILE A 144 0.45 9.25 -6.24
CA ILE A 144 -0.49 10.17 -5.56
C ILE A 144 -1.69 10.45 -6.47
N CYS A 145 -1.48 10.74 -7.74
CA CYS A 145 -2.56 10.97 -8.72
C CYS A 145 -3.50 9.75 -8.86
N ILE A 146 -2.97 8.53 -8.79
CA ILE A 146 -3.78 7.31 -8.83
C ILE A 146 -4.45 7.06 -7.47
N MET A 147 -3.73 7.29 -6.37
CA MET A 147 -4.20 7.00 -5.01
C MET A 147 -5.37 7.89 -4.60
N ILE A 148 -5.37 9.18 -4.93
CA ILE A 148 -6.42 10.12 -4.55
C ILE A 148 -7.82 9.66 -4.99
N PRO A 149 -8.10 9.36 -6.28
CA PRO A 149 -9.41 8.87 -6.68
C PRO A 149 -9.74 7.50 -6.08
N LEU A 150 -8.76 6.60 -5.88
CA LEU A 150 -8.97 5.32 -5.21
C LEU A 150 -9.33 5.52 -3.73
N PHE A 151 -8.68 6.44 -3.05
CA PHE A 151 -8.94 6.83 -1.66
C PHE A 151 -10.36 7.39 -1.50
N ILE A 152 -10.72 8.40 -2.32
CA ILE A 152 -12.04 9.04 -2.27
C ILE A 152 -13.15 8.02 -2.53
N THR A 153 -12.99 7.15 -3.52
CA THR A 153 -14.01 6.14 -3.88
C THR A 153 -14.01 4.90 -2.98
N SER A 154 -13.10 4.82 -2.01
CA SER A 154 -13.12 3.82 -0.95
C SER A 154 -14.14 4.17 0.15
N PHE A 155 -14.52 5.45 0.30
CA PHE A 155 -15.58 5.85 1.22
C PHE A 155 -16.95 5.34 0.75
N LYS A 156 -17.71 4.72 1.66
CA LYS A 156 -19.04 4.15 1.35
C LYS A 156 -20.02 5.18 0.78
N ALA A 157 -19.97 6.41 1.28
CA ALA A 157 -20.82 7.53 0.82
C ALA A 157 -20.55 7.87 -0.66
N VAL A 158 -19.29 7.90 -1.08
CA VAL A 158 -18.91 8.19 -2.47
C VAL A 158 -19.21 6.99 -3.37
N ARG A 159 -18.84 5.79 -2.92
CA ARG A 159 -19.06 4.55 -3.67
C ARG A 159 -20.53 4.32 -4.02
N LYS A 160 -21.46 4.64 -3.09
CA LYS A 160 -22.92 4.51 -3.31
C LYS A 160 -23.44 5.39 -4.46
N LYS A 161 -22.74 6.50 -4.76
CA LYS A 161 -23.10 7.42 -5.86
C LYS A 161 -22.56 6.98 -7.22
N MET A 162 -21.74 5.94 -7.29
CA MET A 162 -21.13 5.44 -8.51
C MET A 162 -21.82 4.17 -9.00
N SER A 163 -21.92 4.01 -10.32
CA SER A 163 -22.31 2.72 -10.89
C SER A 163 -21.26 1.65 -10.58
N ALA A 164 -21.71 0.41 -10.37
CA ALA A 164 -20.80 -0.71 -10.07
C ALA A 164 -19.76 -0.94 -11.19
N LYS A 165 -20.12 -0.67 -12.45
CA LYS A 165 -19.23 -0.78 -13.62
C LYS A 165 -18.11 0.23 -13.56
N ASN A 166 -18.42 1.50 -13.33
CA ASN A 166 -17.45 2.59 -13.27
C ASN A 166 -16.53 2.45 -12.05
N TRP A 167 -17.10 2.13 -10.89
CA TRP A 167 -16.31 1.85 -9.70
C TRP A 167 -15.31 0.70 -9.91
N LYS A 168 -15.74 -0.43 -10.50
CA LYS A 168 -14.83 -1.54 -10.82
C LYS A 168 -13.75 -1.15 -11.83
N LYS A 169 -14.07 -0.29 -12.81
CA LYS A 169 -13.09 0.23 -13.79
C LYS A 169 -12.01 1.04 -13.07
N LEU A 170 -12.41 1.98 -12.19
CA LEU A 170 -11.48 2.79 -11.42
C LEU A 170 -10.61 1.94 -10.48
N GLN A 171 -11.21 0.97 -9.78
CA GLN A 171 -10.48 0.09 -8.87
C GLN A 171 -9.39 -0.75 -9.56
N ARG A 172 -9.41 -0.91 -10.89
CA ARG A 172 -8.32 -1.56 -11.63
C ARG A 172 -7.03 -0.75 -11.62
N ALA A 173 -7.11 0.57 -11.45
CA ALA A 173 -5.92 1.42 -11.30
C ALA A 173 -5.09 1.06 -10.07
N ALA A 174 -5.69 0.37 -9.07
CA ALA A 174 -4.97 -0.15 -7.91
C ALA A 174 -3.86 -1.16 -8.30
N TYR A 175 -3.98 -1.86 -9.43
CA TYR A 175 -2.91 -2.75 -9.91
C TYR A 175 -1.67 -1.96 -10.33
N VAL A 176 -1.87 -0.86 -11.05
CA VAL A 176 -0.79 0.04 -11.47
C VAL A 176 -0.17 0.70 -10.24
N PHE A 177 -1.00 1.19 -9.32
CA PHE A 177 -0.55 1.77 -8.06
C PHE A 177 0.32 0.79 -7.26
N TYR A 178 -0.12 -0.47 -7.13
CA TYR A 178 0.63 -1.49 -6.42
C TYR A 178 1.97 -1.85 -7.08
N ALA A 179 2.00 -1.95 -8.42
CA ALA A 179 3.24 -2.15 -9.16
C ALA A 179 4.21 -0.96 -8.98
N LEU A 180 3.69 0.27 -9.01
CA LEU A 180 4.49 1.47 -8.80
C LEU A 180 5.06 1.57 -7.38
N ILE A 181 4.38 1.08 -6.36
CA ILE A 181 4.94 0.98 -4.99
C ILE A 181 6.23 0.13 -5.05
N TYR A 182 6.19 -1.04 -5.68
CA TYR A 182 7.37 -1.89 -5.81
C TYR A 182 8.50 -1.20 -6.58
N VAL A 183 8.19 -0.59 -7.72
CA VAL A 183 9.18 0.15 -8.53
C VAL A 183 9.81 1.29 -7.72
N HIS A 184 9.00 2.09 -7.02
CA HIS A 184 9.49 3.18 -6.17
C HIS A 184 10.46 2.69 -5.09
N ILE A 185 10.13 1.59 -4.41
CA ILE A 185 10.98 1.00 -3.38
C ILE A 185 12.30 0.49 -3.98
N MET A 186 12.25 -0.12 -5.16
CA MET A 186 13.46 -0.60 -5.85
C MET A 186 14.35 0.56 -6.30
N LEU A 187 13.78 1.64 -6.85
CA LEU A 187 14.52 2.85 -7.24
C LEU A 187 15.28 3.49 -6.07
N LEU A 188 14.78 3.34 -4.83
CA LEU A 188 15.45 3.82 -3.62
C LEU A 188 16.41 2.80 -3.02
N SER A 189 16.06 1.51 -3.03
CA SER A 189 16.81 0.46 -2.30
C SER A 189 18.00 -0.07 -3.09
N VAL A 190 17.85 -0.31 -4.40
CA VAL A 190 18.91 -0.91 -5.23
C VAL A 190 20.15 -0.02 -5.31
N PRO A 191 20.06 1.31 -5.56
CA PRO A 191 21.24 2.16 -5.59
C PRO A 191 21.99 2.22 -4.25
N MET A 192 21.25 2.14 -3.12
CA MET A 192 21.87 2.14 -1.80
C MET A 192 22.63 0.84 -1.53
N TYR A 193 22.07 -0.29 -1.97
CA TYR A 193 22.76 -1.58 -1.92
C TYR A 193 24.03 -1.58 -2.79
N MET A 194 23.95 -1.04 -4.02
CA MET A 194 25.10 -0.94 -4.92
C MET A 194 26.22 -0.02 -4.40
N ARG A 195 25.89 0.90 -3.48
CA ARG A 195 26.90 1.73 -2.74
C ARG A 195 27.50 1.01 -1.54
N GLY A 196 27.24 -0.29 -1.35
CA GLY A 196 27.81 -1.10 -0.27
C GLY A 196 26.99 -1.12 1.03
N ILE A 197 25.78 -0.52 1.05
CA ILE A 197 24.92 -0.54 2.25
C ILE A 197 24.13 -1.85 2.26
N THR A 198 24.73 -2.91 2.77
CA THR A 198 24.23 -4.29 2.70
C THR A 198 22.87 -4.51 3.38
N THR A 199 22.48 -3.64 4.33
CA THR A 199 21.18 -3.71 5.01
C THR A 199 19.98 -3.56 4.04
N TYR A 200 20.18 -2.93 2.87
CA TYR A 200 19.16 -2.81 1.84
C TYR A 200 18.89 -4.11 1.08
N MET A 201 19.82 -5.07 1.08
CA MET A 201 19.62 -6.38 0.45
C MET A 201 18.41 -7.11 1.05
N ALA A 202 18.28 -7.12 2.37
CA ALA A 202 17.13 -7.74 3.05
C ALA A 202 15.81 -7.06 2.64
N ASN A 203 15.80 -5.74 2.48
CA ASN A 203 14.60 -5.02 1.99
C ASN A 203 14.26 -5.44 0.55
N ILE A 204 15.24 -5.46 -0.36
CA ILE A 204 15.04 -5.87 -1.77
C ILE A 204 14.44 -7.28 -1.83
N ILE A 205 15.00 -8.25 -1.08
CA ILE A 205 14.53 -9.63 -1.07
C ILE A 205 13.10 -9.71 -0.54
N VAL A 206 12.80 -9.09 0.61
CA VAL A 206 11.47 -9.17 1.24
C VAL A 206 10.40 -8.51 0.37
N TYR A 207 10.65 -7.32 -0.17
CA TYR A 207 9.69 -6.66 -1.06
C TYR A 207 9.47 -7.46 -2.33
N THR A 208 10.54 -7.97 -2.95
CA THR A 208 10.43 -8.80 -4.17
C THR A 208 9.64 -10.08 -3.90
N ALA A 209 9.88 -10.75 -2.78
CA ALA A 209 9.14 -11.96 -2.40
C ALA A 209 7.64 -11.66 -2.18
N VAL A 210 7.31 -10.59 -1.43
CA VAL A 210 5.91 -10.24 -1.12
C VAL A 210 5.14 -9.82 -2.38
N PHE A 211 5.72 -8.95 -3.20
CA PHE A 211 5.07 -8.46 -4.41
C PHE A 211 5.01 -9.53 -5.49
N GLY A 212 6.06 -10.38 -5.60
CA GLY A 212 6.10 -11.53 -6.49
C GLY A 212 5.04 -12.58 -6.10
N ALA A 213 4.95 -12.93 -4.81
CA ALA A 213 3.92 -13.84 -4.31
C ALA A 213 2.51 -13.32 -4.63
N TYR A 214 2.25 -12.02 -4.42
CA TYR A 214 0.98 -11.41 -4.83
C TYR A 214 0.73 -11.57 -6.33
N GLY A 215 1.73 -11.31 -7.18
CA GLY A 215 1.63 -11.48 -8.63
C GLY A 215 1.23 -12.89 -9.03
N VAL A 216 1.91 -13.89 -8.46
CA VAL A 216 1.60 -15.32 -8.67
C VAL A 216 0.18 -15.66 -8.25
N MET A 217 -0.23 -15.27 -7.03
CA MET A 217 -1.59 -15.49 -6.54
C MET A 217 -2.64 -14.86 -7.46
N ARG A 218 -2.37 -13.68 -8.00
CA ARG A 218 -3.29 -12.96 -8.85
C ARG A 218 -3.45 -13.60 -10.23
N ILE A 219 -2.33 -14.04 -10.83
CA ILE A 219 -2.31 -14.78 -12.09
C ILE A 219 -3.05 -16.10 -11.92
N HIS A 220 -2.71 -16.89 -10.91
CA HIS A 220 -3.38 -18.15 -10.60
C HIS A 220 -4.90 -17.98 -10.49
N LYS A 221 -5.35 -17.00 -9.71
CA LYS A 221 -6.80 -16.71 -9.57
C LYS A 221 -7.46 -16.36 -10.90
N ALA A 222 -6.77 -15.63 -11.78
CA ALA A 222 -7.30 -15.25 -13.10
C ALA A 222 -7.43 -16.47 -14.01
N VAL A 223 -6.42 -17.36 -14.03
CA VAL A 223 -6.41 -18.61 -14.81
C VAL A 223 -7.54 -19.54 -14.35
N VAL A 224 -7.65 -19.79 -13.04
CA VAL A 224 -8.72 -20.65 -12.48
C VAL A 224 -10.11 -20.10 -12.84
N LYS A 225 -10.29 -18.77 -12.73
CA LYS A 225 -11.58 -18.15 -13.10
C LYS A 225 -11.92 -18.34 -14.57
N LYS A 226 -10.93 -18.23 -15.47
CA LYS A 226 -11.11 -18.44 -16.91
C LYS A 226 -11.51 -19.88 -17.19
N HIS A 227 -10.78 -20.84 -16.64
CA HIS A 227 -11.04 -22.26 -16.80
C HIS A 227 -12.46 -22.66 -16.34
N VAL A 228 -12.88 -22.23 -15.16
CA VAL A 228 -14.25 -22.48 -14.64
C VAL A 228 -15.32 -21.88 -15.55
N ALA A 229 -15.06 -20.70 -16.13
CA ALA A 229 -16.02 -20.07 -17.06
C ALA A 229 -16.15 -20.85 -18.39
N GLU A 230 -15.04 -21.38 -18.89
CA GLU A 230 -14.99 -22.21 -20.12
C GLU A 230 -15.71 -23.55 -19.90
N THR A 231 -15.43 -24.23 -18.80
CA THR A 231 -16.11 -25.49 -18.44
C THR A 231 -17.63 -25.32 -18.35
N LYS A 232 -18.09 -24.27 -17.65
CA LYS A 232 -19.54 -23.97 -17.58
C LYS A 232 -20.15 -23.76 -18.96
N LYS A 233 -19.47 -23.02 -19.86
CA LYS A 233 -19.96 -22.76 -21.21
C LYS A 233 -20.07 -24.04 -22.05
N GLN A 234 -19.11 -24.97 -21.87
CA GLN A 234 -19.14 -26.30 -22.52
C GLN A 234 -20.31 -27.15 -22.01
N THR A 235 -20.52 -27.18 -20.69
CA THR A 235 -21.63 -27.92 -20.06
C THR A 235 -23.00 -27.42 -20.57
N TYR A 236 -23.20 -26.11 -20.66
CA TYR A 236 -24.45 -25.55 -21.21
C TYR A 236 -24.66 -25.87 -22.71
N ARG A 237 -23.56 -25.91 -23.48
CA ARG A 237 -23.63 -26.27 -24.90
C ARG A 237 -23.94 -27.77 -25.14
N ALA A 238 -23.49 -28.64 -24.24
CA ALA A 238 -23.75 -30.07 -24.32
C ALA A 238 -25.16 -30.47 -23.82
N ALA A 239 -25.81 -29.58 -23.07
CA ALA A 239 -27.15 -29.80 -22.53
C ALA A 239 -28.29 -29.15 -23.40
N ALA A 240 -27.92 -28.37 -24.41
CA ALA A 240 -28.83 -27.74 -25.38
C ALA A 240 -28.86 -28.52 -26.70
#